data_c6e88f6ec59bd842fec7bfa6d108289e
#
_entry.id   c6e88f6ec59bd842fec7bfa6d108289e
#
_cell.length_a   1.000
_cell.length_b   1.000
_cell.length_c   1.000
_cell.angle_alpha   90.00
_cell.angle_beta   90.00
_cell.angle_gamma   90.00
#
_symmetry.space_group_name_H-M   'P 1'
#
loop_
_entity.id
_entity.type
_entity.pdbx_description
1 polymer ?
#
loop_
_entity_poly.entity_id
_entity_poly.type
_entity_poly.pdbx_seq_one_letter_code
_entity_poly.pdbx_strand_id
1 'polypeptide(L)'
;MILLLLATTKCSSTDKESAPTTLAQGIDTVPMLIMQVQKCSKLYTAEYRVHKIITHDDALRLKGQLMSKAFDLKVPLADRKIAIPMDAKIKAYIDFSDFSEKNIERDGDKITIILPDPQIVMTSSKIDQKNVKQYVGLTRAHFSDEELSNYQKQGREAIINTT
;
A
#
# COMPACT_ATOMS: atom_id res chain seq x y z
N MET A 1 46.92 77.54 33.99
CA MET A 1 46.58 76.52 35.03
C MET A 1 45.09 76.52 35.14
N ILE A 2 44.46 75.56 34.50
CA ILE A 2 42.98 75.52 34.34
C ILE A 2 42.45 74.35 35.17
N LEU A 3 41.57 74.73 36.09
CA LEU A 3 40.90 73.83 37.03
C LEU A 3 39.62 73.30 36.34
N LEU A 4 39.51 71.96 36.15
CA LEU A 4 38.36 71.36 35.56
C LEU A 4 37.48 70.75 36.65
N LEU A 5 36.28 71.31 36.82
CA LEU A 5 35.28 70.84 37.76
C LEU A 5 34.52 69.62 37.11
N LEU A 6 34.58 68.48 37.80
CA LEU A 6 33.67 67.37 37.46
C LEU A 6 32.33 67.54 38.18
N ALA A 7 31.28 67.72 37.44
CA ALA A 7 29.90 67.67 37.95
C ALA A 7 29.37 66.24 37.77
N THR A 8 29.11 65.50 38.86
CA THR A 8 28.41 64.22 38.87
C THR A 8 26.93 64.50 39.02
N THR A 9 26.15 64.25 37.93
CA THR A 9 24.70 64.20 38.02
C THR A 9 24.27 62.75 38.23
N LYS A 10 23.68 62.50 39.40
CA LYS A 10 23.08 61.23 39.80
C LYS A 10 21.61 61.32 39.39
N CYS A 11 21.19 60.69 38.29
CA CYS A 11 19.80 60.45 37.98
C CYS A 11 19.39 59.07 38.48
N SER A 12 18.63 59.12 39.57
CA SER A 12 17.87 57.97 40.06
C SER A 12 16.45 58.11 39.51
N SER A 13 16.07 57.30 38.57
CA SER A 13 14.66 57.08 38.20
C SER A 13 14.41 55.58 38.14
N THR A 14 13.75 55.15 39.19
CA THR A 14 13.17 53.83 39.29
C THR A 14 11.84 53.84 38.54
N ASP A 15 11.90 53.57 37.27
CA ASP A 15 10.71 53.19 36.50
C ASP A 15 10.72 51.65 36.40
N LYS A 16 9.85 51.06 37.20
CA LYS A 16 9.42 49.67 37.01
C LYS A 16 8.55 49.63 35.75
N GLU A 17 9.17 49.56 34.64
CA GLU A 17 8.51 49.16 33.41
C GLU A 17 8.20 47.68 33.53
N SER A 18 6.93 47.36 33.87
CA SER A 18 6.35 46.05 33.78
C SER A 18 6.39 45.66 32.29
N ALA A 19 7.40 44.86 31.93
CA ALA A 19 7.41 44.19 30.64
C ALA A 19 6.09 43.45 30.46
N PRO A 20 5.39 43.64 29.33
CA PRO A 20 4.25 42.81 29.05
C PRO A 20 4.73 41.36 29.00
N THR A 21 4.30 40.56 29.96
CA THR A 21 4.37 39.09 29.85
C THR A 21 3.52 38.68 28.69
N THR A 22 4.06 38.81 27.51
CA THR A 22 3.53 38.14 26.33
C THR A 22 3.69 36.68 26.64
N LEU A 23 2.61 36.07 27.15
CA LEU A 23 2.46 34.62 27.11
C LEU A 23 2.74 34.21 25.69
N ALA A 24 3.90 33.64 25.47
CA ALA A 24 4.22 33.02 24.19
C ALA A 24 3.12 31.96 23.98
N GLN A 25 2.04 32.35 23.29
CA GLN A 25 1.09 31.40 22.79
C GLN A 25 1.90 30.45 21.95
N GLY A 26 2.09 29.23 22.46
CA GLY A 26 2.82 28.20 21.75
C GLY A 26 2.20 28.08 20.36
N ILE A 27 3.02 28.32 19.34
CA ILE A 27 2.57 28.15 17.95
C ILE A 27 2.04 26.73 17.83
N ASP A 28 0.76 26.61 17.47
CA ASP A 28 0.18 25.30 17.21
C ASP A 28 0.84 24.71 15.95
N THR A 29 1.74 23.77 16.15
CA THR A 29 2.50 23.12 15.10
C THR A 29 1.75 21.96 14.44
N VAL A 30 0.60 21.54 14.99
CA VAL A 30 -0.20 20.41 14.51
C VAL A 30 -0.68 20.60 13.07
N PRO A 31 -1.27 21.75 12.67
CA PRO A 31 -1.68 21.95 11.27
C PRO A 31 -0.51 21.90 10.28
N MET A 32 0.65 22.41 10.68
CA MET A 32 1.87 22.33 9.86
C MET A 32 2.34 20.88 9.71
N LEU A 33 2.30 20.10 10.78
CA LEU A 33 2.65 18.68 10.76
C LEU A 33 1.74 17.90 9.81
N ILE A 34 0.42 18.11 9.91
CA ILE A 34 -0.57 17.48 9.02
C ILE A 34 -0.25 17.78 7.56
N MET A 35 -0.06 19.05 7.24
CA MET A 35 0.27 19.47 5.88
C MET A 35 1.57 18.83 5.35
N GLN A 36 2.59 18.69 6.20
CA GLN A 36 3.85 18.04 5.81
C GLN A 36 3.67 16.53 5.59
N VAL A 37 2.90 15.86 6.44
CA VAL A 37 2.59 14.44 6.29
C VAL A 37 1.79 14.20 5.01
N GLN A 38 0.75 15.00 4.75
CA GLN A 38 -0.06 14.90 3.54
C GLN A 38 0.77 15.07 2.25
N LYS A 39 1.79 15.95 2.27
CA LYS A 39 2.71 16.12 1.13
C LYS A 39 3.50 14.85 0.79
N CYS A 40 3.68 13.94 1.74
CA CYS A 40 4.34 12.66 1.48
C CYS A 40 3.47 11.73 0.63
N SER A 41 2.16 11.97 0.56
CA SER A 41 1.15 11.17 -0.15
C SER A 41 1.16 9.69 0.24
N LYS A 42 2.20 8.96 -0.13
CA LYS A 42 2.34 7.52 0.13
C LYS A 42 3.72 7.20 0.69
N LEU A 43 3.74 6.48 1.81
CA LEU A 43 4.95 5.91 2.39
C LEU A 43 5.05 4.44 2.04
N TYR A 44 5.95 4.07 1.15
CA TYR A 44 6.25 2.67 0.85
C TYR A 44 7.11 2.07 1.96
N THR A 45 6.58 1.03 2.61
CA THR A 45 7.20 0.42 3.79
C THR A 45 7.94 -0.87 3.48
N ALA A 46 7.46 -1.65 2.49
CA ALA A 46 8.07 -2.91 2.11
C ALA A 46 7.86 -3.22 0.63
N GLU A 47 8.78 -3.99 0.05
CA GLU A 47 8.65 -4.57 -1.29
C GLU A 47 8.87 -6.08 -1.20
N TYR A 48 7.94 -6.84 -1.79
CA TYR A 48 8.01 -8.29 -1.89
C TYR A 48 8.10 -8.73 -3.35
N ARG A 49 8.90 -9.77 -3.57
CA ARG A 49 8.90 -10.51 -4.84
C ARG A 49 8.29 -11.86 -4.60
N VAL A 50 7.25 -12.16 -5.35
CA VAL A 50 6.52 -13.43 -5.27
C VAL A 50 6.74 -14.18 -6.58
N HIS A 51 7.17 -15.43 -6.46
CA HIS A 51 7.15 -16.38 -7.57
C HIS A 51 6.04 -17.40 -7.29
N LYS A 52 5.06 -17.51 -8.20
CA LYS A 52 3.92 -18.42 -8.06
C LYS A 52 3.68 -19.16 -9.37
N ILE A 53 3.39 -20.45 -9.26
CA ILE A 53 2.95 -21.25 -10.40
C ILE A 53 1.42 -21.36 -10.33
N ILE A 54 0.76 -20.80 -11.32
CA ILE A 54 -0.69 -20.88 -11.47
C ILE A 54 -0.99 -22.16 -12.25
N THR A 55 -1.75 -23.04 -11.65
CA THR A 55 -2.17 -24.30 -12.29
C THR A 55 -3.67 -24.28 -12.56
N HIS A 56 -4.07 -24.79 -13.70
CA HIS A 56 -5.46 -25.01 -14.03
C HIS A 56 -5.65 -26.38 -14.68
N ASP A 57 -6.66 -27.11 -14.18
CA ASP A 57 -7.06 -28.41 -14.68
C ASP A 57 -8.47 -28.29 -15.29
N ASP A 58 -8.58 -28.60 -16.56
CA ASP A 58 -9.84 -28.56 -17.31
C ASP A 58 -10.17 -29.98 -17.81
N ALA A 59 -11.12 -30.62 -17.14
CA ALA A 59 -11.61 -31.95 -17.49
C ALA A 59 -12.95 -31.86 -18.23
N LEU A 60 -13.02 -32.44 -19.43
CA LEU A 60 -14.28 -32.52 -20.16
C LEU A 60 -15.22 -33.51 -19.48
N ARG A 61 -16.40 -33.04 -19.12
CA ARG A 61 -17.45 -33.87 -18.51
C ARG A 61 -18.71 -33.80 -19.32
N LEU A 62 -19.26 -34.97 -19.68
CA LEU A 62 -20.56 -35.08 -20.30
C LEU A 62 -21.62 -35.19 -19.21
N LYS A 63 -22.47 -34.16 -19.14
CA LYS A 63 -23.61 -34.14 -18.23
C LYS A 63 -24.89 -34.29 -19.05
N GLY A 64 -25.78 -35.14 -18.60
CA GLY A 64 -27.07 -35.34 -19.27
C GLY A 64 -28.07 -36.02 -18.34
N GLN A 65 -29.27 -36.23 -18.87
CA GLN A 65 -30.33 -36.91 -18.18
C GLN A 65 -30.85 -38.03 -19.10
N LEU A 66 -30.81 -39.27 -18.61
CA LEU A 66 -31.32 -40.43 -19.31
C LEU A 66 -32.36 -41.11 -18.42
N MET A 67 -33.59 -41.29 -18.90
CA MET A 67 -34.68 -41.96 -18.15
C MET A 67 -34.85 -41.41 -16.71
N SER A 68 -34.87 -40.08 -16.53
CA SER A 68 -34.99 -39.37 -15.25
C SER A 68 -33.81 -39.52 -14.31
N LYS A 69 -32.71 -40.13 -14.73
CA LYS A 69 -31.45 -40.18 -13.97
C LYS A 69 -30.42 -39.26 -14.58
N ALA A 70 -29.88 -38.35 -13.76
CA ALA A 70 -28.77 -37.49 -14.17
C ALA A 70 -27.49 -38.31 -14.22
N PHE A 71 -26.67 -38.10 -15.25
CA PHE A 71 -25.31 -38.66 -15.34
C PHE A 71 -24.29 -37.56 -15.54
N ASP A 72 -23.09 -37.78 -14.98
CA ASP A 72 -21.93 -36.93 -15.13
C ASP A 72 -20.71 -37.83 -15.37
N LEU A 73 -20.32 -37.95 -16.64
CA LEU A 73 -19.25 -38.81 -17.08
C LEU A 73 -18.03 -37.99 -17.48
N LYS A 74 -16.87 -38.29 -16.88
CA LYS A 74 -15.59 -37.73 -17.31
C LYS A 74 -15.16 -38.41 -18.61
N VAL A 75 -14.85 -37.60 -19.65
CA VAL A 75 -14.38 -38.11 -20.94
C VAL A 75 -12.91 -38.48 -20.81
N PRO A 76 -12.51 -39.74 -20.99
CA PRO A 76 -11.12 -40.15 -20.96
C PRO A 76 -10.30 -39.43 -22.01
N LEU A 77 -9.04 -39.11 -21.72
CA LEU A 77 -8.09 -38.44 -22.62
C LEU A 77 -8.51 -37.05 -23.12
N ALA A 78 -9.52 -36.45 -22.49
CA ALA A 78 -10.02 -35.13 -22.83
C ALA A 78 -9.62 -34.06 -21.76
N ASP A 79 -8.68 -34.35 -20.93
CA ASP A 79 -8.17 -33.40 -19.92
C ASP A 79 -7.19 -32.42 -20.54
N ARG A 80 -7.27 -31.17 -20.12
CA ARG A 80 -6.25 -30.14 -20.40
C ARG A 80 -5.71 -29.62 -19.07
N LYS A 81 -4.41 -29.44 -19.01
CA LYS A 81 -3.74 -28.89 -17.83
C LYS A 81 -2.77 -27.82 -18.26
N ILE A 82 -2.65 -26.77 -17.46
CA ILE A 82 -1.69 -25.72 -17.70
C ILE A 82 -1.02 -25.32 -16.38
N ALA A 83 0.26 -25.04 -16.45
CA ALA A 83 1.04 -24.45 -15.37
C ALA A 83 1.75 -23.20 -15.89
N ILE A 84 1.45 -22.05 -15.31
CA ILE A 84 1.93 -20.74 -15.72
C ILE A 84 2.81 -20.17 -14.59
N PRO A 85 4.14 -20.17 -14.72
CA PRO A 85 5.02 -19.50 -13.78
C PRO A 85 4.86 -17.98 -13.89
N MET A 86 4.68 -17.32 -12.75
CA MET A 86 4.47 -15.87 -12.68
C MET A 86 5.35 -15.26 -11.59
N ASP A 87 6.04 -14.18 -11.94
CA ASP A 87 6.76 -13.32 -11.00
C ASP A 87 5.96 -12.04 -10.78
N ALA A 88 5.77 -11.66 -9.52
CA ALA A 88 5.10 -10.42 -9.17
C ALA A 88 5.93 -9.60 -8.17
N LYS A 89 5.83 -8.28 -8.26
CA LYS A 89 6.32 -7.35 -7.25
C LYS A 89 5.15 -6.66 -6.60
N ILE A 90 5.12 -6.74 -5.28
CA ILE A 90 4.08 -6.18 -4.44
C ILE A 90 4.74 -5.19 -3.50
N LYS A 91 4.14 -4.01 -3.35
CA LYS A 91 4.58 -3.01 -2.38
C LYS A 91 3.49 -2.78 -1.34
N ALA A 92 3.91 -2.73 -0.08
CA ALA A 92 3.07 -2.23 0.98
C ALA A 92 3.34 -0.73 1.16
N TYR A 93 2.29 0.04 1.38
CA TYR A 93 2.37 1.49 1.60
C TYR A 93 1.29 1.96 2.56
N ILE A 94 1.56 3.10 3.19
CA ILE A 94 0.58 3.85 3.97
C ILE A 94 0.18 5.07 3.12
N ASP A 95 -1.12 5.28 2.93
CA ASP A 95 -1.66 6.43 2.22
C ASP A 95 -1.98 7.55 3.21
N PHE A 96 -1.37 8.71 3.02
CA PHE A 96 -1.56 9.89 3.86
C PHE A 96 -2.50 10.93 3.26
N SER A 97 -3.17 10.62 2.15
CA SER A 97 -4.06 11.58 1.47
C SER A 97 -5.18 12.09 2.39
N ASP A 98 -5.70 11.21 3.26
CA ASP A 98 -6.77 11.51 4.21
C ASP A 98 -6.26 11.78 5.64
N PHE A 99 -4.94 11.92 5.81
CA PHE A 99 -4.33 12.20 7.11
C PHE A 99 -4.84 13.55 7.65
N SER A 100 -5.29 13.59 8.89
CA SER A 100 -5.94 14.76 9.49
C SER A 100 -5.68 14.83 10.99
N GLU A 101 -6.26 15.82 11.66
CA GLU A 101 -6.19 15.96 13.12
C GLU A 101 -6.65 14.72 13.89
N LYS A 102 -7.57 13.92 13.31
CA LYS A 102 -8.03 12.65 13.91
C LYS A 102 -6.91 11.62 14.06
N ASN A 103 -5.83 11.78 13.32
CA ASN A 103 -4.66 10.92 13.37
C ASN A 103 -3.59 11.41 14.35
N ILE A 104 -3.87 12.48 15.10
CA ILE A 104 -2.92 13.07 16.04
C ILE A 104 -3.59 13.18 17.41
N GLU A 105 -2.97 12.58 18.39
CA GLU A 105 -3.32 12.73 19.81
C GLU A 105 -2.23 13.51 20.49
N ARG A 106 -2.62 14.55 21.25
CA ARG A 106 -1.69 15.38 22.02
C ARG A 106 -2.02 15.26 23.50
N ASP A 107 -0.98 14.92 24.27
CA ASP A 107 -1.03 14.89 25.74
C ASP A 107 0.15 15.71 26.28
N GLY A 108 -0.11 16.97 26.61
CA GLY A 108 0.94 17.92 27.01
C GLY A 108 1.98 18.11 25.92
N ASP A 109 3.21 17.70 26.20
CA ASP A 109 4.36 17.78 25.28
C ASP A 109 4.52 16.53 24.39
N LYS A 110 3.68 15.51 24.61
CA LYS A 110 3.69 14.27 23.84
C LYS A 110 2.72 14.34 22.69
N ILE A 111 3.21 14.02 21.49
CA ILE A 111 2.39 13.85 20.29
C ILE A 111 2.43 12.38 19.89
N THR A 112 1.26 11.77 19.77
CA THR A 112 1.09 10.41 19.24
C THR A 112 0.47 10.50 17.86
N ILE A 113 1.09 9.85 16.88
CA ILE A 113 0.62 9.79 15.49
C ILE A 113 0.03 8.41 15.25
N ILE A 114 -1.26 8.36 14.88
CA ILE A 114 -1.98 7.14 14.52
C ILE A 114 -1.89 7.02 13.01
N LEU A 115 -1.12 6.04 12.54
CA LEU A 115 -0.96 5.80 11.11
C LEU A 115 -2.22 5.17 10.51
N PRO A 116 -2.60 5.55 9.26
CA PRO A 116 -3.61 4.82 8.51
C PRO A 116 -3.23 3.36 8.28
N ASP A 117 -4.22 2.52 8.03
CA ASP A 117 -3.99 1.10 7.74
C ASP A 117 -3.13 0.93 6.48
N PRO A 118 -2.16 -0.01 6.52
CA PRO A 118 -1.32 -0.28 5.38
C PRO A 118 -2.14 -0.89 4.23
N GLN A 119 -1.79 -0.50 3.02
CA GLN A 119 -2.37 -1.01 1.78
C GLN A 119 -1.31 -1.72 0.96
N ILE A 120 -1.74 -2.60 0.07
CA ILE A 120 -0.86 -3.31 -0.86
C ILE A 120 -1.19 -2.94 -2.30
N VAL A 121 -0.17 -2.89 -3.13
CA VAL A 121 -0.31 -2.71 -4.57
C VAL A 121 0.67 -3.60 -5.32
N MET A 122 0.16 -4.29 -6.35
CA MET A 122 1.02 -4.99 -7.29
C MET A 122 1.58 -3.99 -8.29
N THR A 123 2.90 -3.77 -8.25
CA THR A 123 3.58 -2.81 -9.14
C THR A 123 4.00 -3.42 -10.45
N SER A 124 4.22 -4.72 -10.49
CA SER A 124 4.49 -5.46 -11.72
C SER A 124 4.08 -6.92 -11.58
N SER A 125 3.66 -7.53 -12.71
CA SER A 125 3.54 -8.97 -12.84
C SER A 125 4.11 -9.39 -14.19
N LYS A 126 4.91 -10.44 -14.20
CA LYS A 126 5.54 -10.97 -15.40
C LYS A 126 5.35 -12.48 -15.45
N ILE A 127 5.00 -12.99 -16.61
CA ILE A 127 4.89 -14.40 -16.87
C ILE A 127 6.16 -14.87 -17.54
N ASP A 128 6.67 -15.98 -17.08
CA ASP A 128 7.72 -16.69 -17.77
C ASP A 128 7.12 -17.57 -18.87
N GLN A 129 6.89 -16.97 -20.02
CA GLN A 129 6.29 -17.64 -21.18
C GLN A 129 7.08 -18.87 -21.65
N LYS A 130 8.40 -18.87 -21.46
CA LYS A 130 9.25 -19.98 -21.88
C LYS A 130 9.04 -21.22 -21.04
N ASN A 131 8.62 -21.05 -19.80
CA ASN A 131 8.39 -22.12 -18.84
C ASN A 131 6.92 -22.45 -18.62
N VAL A 132 6.01 -21.88 -19.42
CA VAL A 132 4.61 -22.33 -19.43
C VAL A 132 4.55 -23.78 -19.91
N LYS A 133 3.96 -24.64 -19.10
CA LYS A 133 3.76 -26.06 -19.41
C LYS A 133 2.29 -26.31 -19.70
N GLN A 134 2.01 -26.97 -20.82
CA GLN A 134 0.65 -27.35 -21.20
C GLN A 134 0.59 -28.86 -21.47
N TYR A 135 -0.45 -29.50 -20.98
CA TYR A 135 -0.86 -30.83 -21.38
C TYR A 135 -2.23 -30.73 -21.99
N VAL A 136 -2.40 -31.26 -23.20
CA VAL A 136 -3.66 -31.24 -23.95
C VAL A 136 -3.96 -32.65 -24.39
N GLY A 137 -5.10 -33.17 -23.93
CA GLY A 137 -5.58 -34.49 -24.32
C GLY A 137 -5.90 -34.57 -25.81
N LEU A 138 -5.86 -35.77 -26.37
CA LEU A 138 -5.96 -36.05 -27.83
C LEU A 138 -7.21 -35.49 -28.49
N THR A 139 -8.28 -35.28 -27.73
CA THR A 139 -9.59 -34.86 -28.25
C THR A 139 -9.86 -33.35 -28.00
N ARG A 140 -8.88 -32.60 -27.56
CA ARG A 140 -9.02 -31.19 -27.15
C ARG A 140 -8.14 -30.26 -27.97
N ALA A 141 -8.65 -29.06 -28.19
CA ALA A 141 -7.85 -27.95 -28.74
C ALA A 141 -6.90 -27.39 -27.67
N HIS A 142 -5.80 -26.80 -28.10
CA HIS A 142 -4.90 -26.03 -27.23
C HIS A 142 -5.64 -24.88 -26.54
N PHE A 143 -5.07 -24.39 -25.45
CA PHE A 143 -5.58 -23.20 -24.79
C PHE A 143 -5.47 -22.00 -25.72
N SER A 144 -6.57 -21.26 -25.84
CA SER A 144 -6.58 -20.01 -26.60
C SER A 144 -5.87 -18.88 -25.85
N ASP A 145 -5.48 -17.83 -26.57
CA ASP A 145 -4.85 -16.65 -25.95
C ASP A 145 -5.78 -15.97 -24.96
N GLU A 146 -7.10 -16.02 -25.20
CA GLU A 146 -8.11 -15.51 -24.28
C GLU A 146 -8.14 -16.30 -22.96
N GLU A 147 -8.15 -17.64 -23.04
CA GLU A 147 -8.07 -18.51 -21.86
C GLU A 147 -6.79 -18.25 -21.08
N LEU A 148 -5.65 -18.14 -21.75
CA LEU A 148 -4.36 -17.83 -21.14
C LEU A 148 -4.38 -16.48 -20.43
N SER A 149 -4.95 -15.46 -21.05
CA SER A 149 -5.11 -14.13 -20.48
C SER A 149 -5.98 -14.16 -19.22
N ASN A 150 -7.09 -14.92 -19.25
CA ASN A 150 -7.97 -15.08 -18.09
C ASN A 150 -7.27 -15.77 -16.91
N TYR A 151 -6.51 -16.83 -17.16
CA TYR A 151 -5.73 -17.50 -16.11
C TYR A 151 -4.65 -16.60 -15.52
N GLN A 152 -4.03 -15.77 -16.34
CA GLN A 152 -3.08 -14.76 -15.88
C GLN A 152 -3.73 -13.73 -14.97
N LYS A 153 -4.94 -13.27 -15.32
CA LYS A 153 -5.71 -12.35 -14.48
C LYS A 153 -6.05 -12.98 -13.14
N GLN A 154 -6.60 -14.19 -13.15
CA GLN A 154 -6.91 -14.95 -11.94
C GLN A 154 -5.66 -15.17 -11.08
N GLY A 155 -4.52 -15.44 -11.71
CA GLY A 155 -3.24 -15.60 -11.01
C GLY A 155 -2.79 -14.33 -10.28
N ARG A 156 -2.95 -13.16 -10.91
CA ARG A 156 -2.65 -11.87 -10.27
C ARG A 156 -3.56 -11.61 -9.06
N GLU A 157 -4.87 -11.83 -9.23
CA GLU A 157 -5.84 -11.70 -8.15
C GLU A 157 -5.53 -12.65 -6.98
N ALA A 158 -5.19 -13.91 -7.28
CA ALA A 158 -4.82 -14.89 -6.28
C ALA A 158 -3.51 -14.54 -5.52
N ILE A 159 -2.58 -13.82 -6.14
CA ILE A 159 -1.37 -13.32 -5.47
C ILE A 159 -1.75 -12.20 -4.50
N ILE A 160 -2.54 -11.22 -4.93
CA ILE A 160 -2.95 -10.09 -4.09
C ILE A 160 -3.74 -10.58 -2.87
N ASN A 161 -4.67 -11.51 -3.07
CA ASN A 161 -5.54 -12.01 -1.99
C ASN A 161 -4.82 -12.92 -0.98
N THR A 162 -3.60 -13.37 -1.28
CA THR A 162 -2.82 -14.24 -0.41
C THR A 162 -1.75 -13.46 0.39
N THR A 163 -1.53 -12.19 0.04
CA THR A 163 -0.52 -11.32 0.66
C THR A 163 -1.12 -10.47 1.74
#